data_b357082d53c80f2695e3be9cf7b5c364
#
_entry.id   b357082d53c80f2695e3be9cf7b5c364
#
_cell.length_a   1.000
_cell.length_b   1.000
_cell.length_c   1.000
_cell.angle_alpha   90.00
_cell.angle_beta   90.00
_cell.angle_gamma   90.00
#
_symmetry.space_group_name_H-M   'P 1'
#
loop_
_entity.id
_entity.type
_entity.pdbx_description
1 polymer ?
#
loop_
_entity_poly.entity_id
_entity_poly.type
_entity_poly.pdbx_seq_one_letter_code
_entity_poly.pdbx_strand_id
1 'polypeptide(L)'
;MVKYSDETLDRTFAALADPTRRALLARLGKRDSVSVSELAQPFSMSLPAIMKHLDVLSDAGLIARAKTGRIVACRLTAGPMEQAMDWLNRYQRFWSDNLDRLAAFVEEDKWPTNQALPATPVSSADRASRSSAVSMRGSKSLRGVD
;
A
#
# COMPACT_ATOMS: atom_id res chain seq x y z
N MET A 1 18.23 20.50 -23.43
CA MET A 1 17.25 19.39 -23.36
C MET A 1 17.17 18.72 -21.97
N VAL A 2 18.23 18.69 -21.19
CA VAL A 2 18.22 18.11 -19.84
C VAL A 2 17.31 18.89 -18.88
N LYS A 3 17.16 20.18 -19.05
CA LYS A 3 16.41 21.07 -18.16
C LYS A 3 14.88 20.82 -18.12
N TYR A 4 14.31 20.41 -19.24
CA TYR A 4 12.86 20.16 -19.31
C TYR A 4 12.46 18.81 -18.70
N SER A 5 13.32 17.82 -18.78
CA SER A 5 13.07 16.52 -18.17
C SER A 5 13.15 16.58 -16.64
N ASP A 6 14.07 17.38 -16.11
CA ASP A 6 14.25 17.54 -14.67
C ASP A 6 13.05 18.27 -14.03
N GLU A 7 12.58 19.35 -14.67
CA GLU A 7 11.41 20.10 -14.18
C GLU A 7 10.12 19.25 -14.22
N THR A 8 9.93 18.46 -15.26
CA THR A 8 8.79 17.53 -15.35
C THR A 8 8.88 16.47 -14.27
N LEU A 9 10.05 15.95 -14.02
CA LEU A 9 10.32 14.97 -13.00
C LEU A 9 10.05 15.53 -11.58
N ASP A 10 10.52 16.74 -11.32
CA ASP A 10 10.29 17.45 -10.05
C ASP A 10 8.79 17.65 -9.79
N ARG A 11 8.04 18.09 -10.77
CA ARG A 11 6.59 18.26 -10.67
C ARG A 11 5.86 16.94 -10.42
N THR A 12 6.31 15.89 -11.10
CA THR A 12 5.74 14.55 -10.94
C THR A 12 5.94 14.05 -9.51
N PHE A 13 7.15 14.09 -9.00
CA PHE A 13 7.43 13.66 -7.63
C PHE A 13 6.75 14.54 -6.58
N ALA A 14 6.69 15.85 -6.79
CA ALA A 14 5.97 16.76 -5.91
C ALA A 14 4.47 16.43 -5.87
N ALA A 15 3.87 16.14 -7.03
CA ALA A 15 2.46 15.73 -7.11
C ALA A 15 2.22 14.39 -6.40
N LEU A 16 3.14 13.44 -6.51
CA LEU A 16 3.05 12.13 -5.86
C LEU A 16 3.37 12.14 -4.36
N ALA A 17 3.88 13.23 -3.83
CA ALA A 17 4.25 13.32 -2.42
C ALA A 17 3.07 13.36 -1.45
N ASP A 18 1.85 13.58 -1.95
CA ASP A 18 0.64 13.67 -1.14
C ASP A 18 -0.19 12.37 -1.18
N PRO A 19 -0.65 11.83 -0.02
CA PRO A 19 -1.39 10.57 0.00
C PRO A 19 -2.76 10.67 -0.69
N THR A 20 -3.44 11.80 -0.60
CA THR A 20 -4.74 12.00 -1.28
C THR A 20 -4.58 11.97 -2.78
N ARG A 21 -3.56 12.61 -3.32
CA ARG A 21 -3.26 12.58 -4.76
C ARG A 21 -2.91 11.18 -5.24
N ARG A 22 -2.14 10.42 -4.47
CA ARG A 22 -1.87 9.00 -4.79
C ARG A 22 -3.13 8.15 -4.80
N ALA A 23 -4.04 8.38 -3.85
CA ALA A 23 -5.31 7.67 -3.79
C ALA A 23 -6.22 8.02 -4.99
N LEU A 24 -6.26 9.26 -5.41
CA LEU A 24 -6.98 9.69 -6.62
C LEU A 24 -6.42 9.01 -7.88
N LEU A 25 -5.11 8.97 -8.02
CA LEU A 25 -4.45 8.28 -9.14
C LEU A 25 -4.74 6.77 -9.14
N ALA A 26 -4.74 6.14 -7.98
CA ALA A 26 -5.06 4.71 -7.85
C ALA A 26 -6.49 4.41 -8.31
N ARG A 27 -7.43 5.28 -8.03
CA ARG A 27 -8.81 5.15 -8.52
C ARG A 27 -8.90 5.33 -10.03
N LEU A 28 -8.20 6.32 -10.56
CA LEU A 28 -8.12 6.56 -12.02
C LEU A 28 -7.46 5.40 -12.77
N GLY A 29 -6.50 4.72 -12.15
CA GLY A 29 -5.84 3.56 -12.75
C GLY A 29 -6.72 2.35 -12.98
N LYS A 30 -7.88 2.30 -12.35
CA LYS A 30 -8.84 1.19 -12.47
C LYS A 30 -9.84 1.34 -13.61
N ARG A 31 -9.98 2.53 -14.17
CA ARG A 31 -10.94 2.86 -15.24
C ARG A 31 -10.31 3.82 -16.23
N ASP A 32 -10.78 3.79 -17.47
CA ASP A 32 -10.30 4.67 -18.52
C ASP A 32 -10.65 6.15 -18.25
N SER A 33 -11.79 6.40 -17.62
CA SER A 33 -12.24 7.74 -17.26
C SER A 33 -13.17 7.69 -16.07
N VAL A 34 -13.05 8.66 -15.17
CA VAL A 34 -13.89 8.79 -13.96
C VAL A 34 -14.29 10.24 -13.79
N SER A 35 -15.55 10.50 -13.50
CA SER A 35 -16.01 11.86 -13.21
C SER A 35 -15.45 12.38 -11.88
N VAL A 36 -15.28 13.69 -11.76
CA VAL A 36 -14.80 14.33 -10.53
C VAL A 36 -15.71 13.97 -9.34
N SER A 37 -17.01 13.93 -9.55
CA SER A 37 -17.99 13.57 -8.51
C SER A 37 -17.78 12.14 -7.99
N GLU A 38 -17.52 11.19 -8.88
CA GLU A 38 -17.22 9.80 -8.50
C GLU A 38 -15.86 9.69 -7.80
N LEU A 39 -14.87 10.44 -8.25
CA LEU A 39 -13.55 10.47 -7.62
C LEU A 39 -13.63 10.99 -6.18
N ALA A 40 -14.46 11.99 -5.94
CA ALA A 40 -14.58 12.63 -4.64
C ALA A 40 -15.33 11.80 -3.59
N GLN A 41 -16.19 10.87 -4.02
CA GLN A 41 -17.09 10.10 -3.13
C GLN A 41 -16.42 9.46 -1.92
N PRO A 42 -15.29 8.73 -2.05
CA PRO A 42 -14.70 8.05 -0.90
C PRO A 42 -13.90 8.96 0.04
N PHE A 43 -13.71 10.21 -0.33
CA PHE A 43 -12.93 11.16 0.47
C PHE A 43 -13.86 12.01 1.36
N SER A 44 -13.44 12.23 2.60
CA SER A 44 -14.15 13.11 3.55
C SER A 44 -13.85 14.60 3.33
N MET A 45 -13.24 14.93 2.19
CA MET A 45 -12.90 16.31 1.82
C MET A 45 -14.03 16.98 1.05
N SER A 46 -14.07 18.31 1.09
CA SER A 46 -14.93 19.10 0.23
C SER A 46 -14.55 18.96 -1.24
N LEU A 47 -15.52 19.17 -2.12
CA LEU A 47 -15.26 19.14 -3.57
C LEU A 47 -14.20 20.16 -4.00
N PRO A 48 -14.18 21.42 -3.50
CA PRO A 48 -13.10 22.36 -3.78
C PRO A 48 -11.72 21.86 -3.36
N ALA A 49 -11.60 21.13 -2.25
CA ALA A 49 -10.32 20.55 -1.82
C ALA A 49 -9.86 19.44 -2.78
N ILE A 50 -10.77 18.58 -3.22
CA ILE A 50 -10.48 17.57 -4.26
C ILE A 50 -10.06 18.24 -5.56
N MET A 51 -10.73 19.32 -5.97
CA MET A 51 -10.38 20.06 -7.17
C MET A 51 -8.94 20.62 -7.13
N LYS A 52 -8.49 21.12 -5.98
CA LYS A 52 -7.09 21.57 -5.81
C LYS A 52 -6.09 20.44 -6.00
N HIS A 53 -6.38 19.25 -5.49
CA HIS A 53 -5.53 18.08 -5.71
C HIS A 53 -5.50 17.67 -7.19
N LEU A 54 -6.64 17.72 -7.86
CA LEU A 54 -6.73 17.44 -9.29
C LEU A 54 -5.99 18.50 -10.13
N ASP A 55 -6.01 19.76 -9.72
CA ASP A 55 -5.26 20.83 -10.38
C ASP A 55 -3.74 20.54 -10.31
N VAL A 56 -3.22 20.15 -9.16
CA VAL A 56 -1.80 19.78 -9.01
C VAL A 56 -1.44 18.59 -9.91
N LEU A 57 -2.29 17.56 -9.95
CA LEU A 57 -2.08 16.40 -10.81
C LEU A 57 -2.15 16.75 -12.29
N SER A 58 -3.06 17.64 -12.68
CA SER A 58 -3.20 18.12 -14.05
C SER A 58 -2.01 18.98 -14.48
N ASP A 59 -1.55 19.88 -13.62
CA ASP A 59 -0.37 20.74 -13.87
C ASP A 59 0.92 19.92 -14.00
N ALA A 60 1.01 18.81 -13.28
CA ALA A 60 2.11 17.85 -13.43
C ALA A 60 1.97 16.97 -14.69
N GLY A 61 0.86 17.05 -15.41
CA GLY A 61 0.60 16.23 -16.59
C GLY A 61 0.27 14.76 -16.30
N LEU A 62 -0.07 14.43 -15.05
CA LEU A 62 -0.39 13.07 -14.65
C LEU A 62 -1.82 12.67 -14.99
N ILE A 63 -2.71 13.64 -15.11
CA ILE A 63 -4.10 13.45 -15.51
C ILE A 63 -4.49 14.44 -16.62
N ALA A 64 -5.46 14.06 -17.42
CA ALA A 64 -6.15 14.93 -18.34
C ALA A 64 -7.61 15.06 -17.90
N ARG A 65 -8.17 16.26 -18.01
CA ARG A 65 -9.57 16.55 -17.71
C ARG A 65 -10.29 16.94 -18.97
N ALA A 66 -11.48 16.42 -19.16
CA ALA A 66 -12.36 16.77 -20.27
C ALA A 66 -13.74 17.13 -19.74
N LYS A 67 -14.22 18.30 -20.11
CA LYS A 67 -15.56 18.78 -19.74
C LYS A 67 -16.55 18.43 -20.85
N THR A 68 -17.59 17.66 -20.52
CA THR A 68 -18.70 17.38 -21.41
C THR A 68 -20.00 17.83 -20.73
N GLY A 69 -20.57 18.94 -21.18
CA GLY A 69 -21.71 19.57 -20.50
C GLY A 69 -21.34 20.05 -19.10
N ARG A 70 -21.98 19.50 -18.07
CA ARG A 70 -21.71 19.81 -16.65
C ARG A 70 -20.78 18.80 -16.00
N ILE A 71 -20.38 17.76 -16.70
CA ILE A 71 -19.57 16.66 -16.19
C ILE A 71 -18.12 16.90 -16.57
N VAL A 72 -17.23 16.91 -15.58
CA VAL A 72 -15.79 16.88 -15.76
C VAL A 72 -15.29 15.47 -15.53
N ALA A 73 -14.73 14.85 -16.55
CA ALA A 73 -14.14 13.53 -16.49
C ALA A 73 -12.62 13.63 -16.44
N CYS A 74 -12.00 12.79 -15.63
CA CYS A 74 -10.56 12.69 -15.49
C CYS A 74 -10.07 11.33 -16.00
N ARG A 75 -8.88 11.33 -16.59
CA ARG A 75 -8.18 10.11 -17.02
C ARG A 75 -6.69 10.22 -16.73
N LEU A 76 -6.03 9.09 -16.55
CA LEU A 76 -4.58 9.06 -16.44
C LEU A 76 -3.91 9.39 -17.78
N THR A 77 -2.77 10.05 -17.66
CA THR A 77 -1.84 10.23 -18.78
C THR A 77 -0.52 9.52 -18.47
N ALA A 78 0.02 8.79 -19.44
CA ALA A 78 1.13 7.88 -19.20
C ALA A 78 2.51 8.57 -19.13
N GLY A 79 2.71 9.66 -19.89
CA GLY A 79 4.04 10.24 -20.16
C GLY A 79 4.87 10.59 -18.91
N PRO A 80 4.41 11.47 -17.99
CA PRO A 80 5.21 11.85 -16.83
C PRO A 80 5.46 10.70 -15.85
N MET A 81 4.51 9.79 -15.71
CA MET A 81 4.67 8.60 -14.86
C MET A 81 5.73 7.66 -15.44
N GLU A 82 5.74 7.48 -16.75
CA GLU A 82 6.75 6.68 -17.45
C GLU A 82 8.15 7.25 -17.25
N GLN A 83 8.32 8.57 -17.39
CA GLN A 83 9.60 9.23 -17.12
C GLN A 83 10.06 9.06 -15.66
N ALA A 84 9.15 9.14 -14.71
CA ALA A 84 9.46 8.90 -13.30
C ALA A 84 9.89 7.44 -13.07
N MET A 85 9.23 6.49 -13.70
CA MET A 85 9.61 5.09 -13.64
C MET A 85 10.98 4.84 -14.25
N ASP A 86 11.29 5.45 -15.38
CA ASP A 86 12.60 5.33 -16.02
C ASP A 86 13.70 5.88 -15.12
N TRP A 87 13.45 6.99 -14.44
CA TRP A 87 14.38 7.54 -13.48
C TRP A 87 14.61 6.59 -12.30
N LEU A 88 13.54 6.04 -11.73
CA LEU A 88 13.60 5.07 -10.65
C LEU A 88 14.30 3.77 -11.07
N ASN A 89 14.09 3.32 -12.30
CA ASN A 89 14.71 2.11 -12.84
C ASN A 89 16.23 2.19 -12.93
N ARG A 90 16.80 3.39 -13.00
CA ARG A 90 18.26 3.58 -12.92
C ARG A 90 18.83 3.07 -11.60
N TYR A 91 18.04 3.13 -10.54
CA TYR A 91 18.42 2.66 -9.20
C TYR A 91 18.04 1.19 -8.96
N GLN A 92 17.22 0.60 -9.82
CA GLN A 92 16.83 -0.80 -9.70
C GLN A 92 18.05 -1.74 -9.72
N ARG A 93 19.03 -1.45 -10.56
CA ARG A 93 20.28 -2.22 -10.61
C ARG A 93 21.01 -2.22 -9.29
N PHE A 94 21.04 -1.07 -8.61
CA PHE A 94 21.64 -0.95 -7.27
C PHE A 94 20.97 -1.89 -6.26
N TRP A 95 19.65 -1.97 -6.30
CA TRP A 95 18.90 -2.86 -5.42
C TRP A 95 19.05 -4.33 -5.82
N SER A 96 19.04 -4.64 -7.11
CA SER A 96 19.29 -6.01 -7.62
C SER A 96 20.65 -6.50 -7.20
N ASP A 97 21.71 -5.72 -7.44
CA ASP A 97 23.08 -6.11 -7.10
C ASP A 97 23.25 -6.31 -5.59
N ASN A 98 22.61 -5.49 -4.77
CA ASN A 98 22.62 -5.66 -3.32
C ASN A 98 21.85 -6.89 -2.87
N LEU A 99 20.72 -7.18 -3.48
CA LEU A 99 19.94 -8.39 -3.20
C LEU A 99 20.69 -9.64 -3.64
N ASP A 100 21.35 -9.61 -4.80
CA ASP A 100 22.17 -10.71 -5.29
C ASP A 100 23.37 -10.96 -4.37
N ARG A 101 24.02 -9.90 -3.87
CA ARG A 101 25.07 -10.02 -2.86
C ARG A 101 24.57 -10.60 -1.55
N LEU A 102 23.39 -10.18 -1.11
CA LEU A 102 22.76 -10.72 0.09
C LEU A 102 22.39 -12.18 -0.07
N ALA A 103 21.84 -12.55 -1.23
CA ALA A 103 21.52 -13.95 -1.57
C ALA A 103 22.76 -14.80 -1.59
N ALA A 104 23.86 -14.35 -2.23
CA ALA A 104 25.14 -15.03 -2.24
C ALA A 104 25.72 -15.18 -0.83
N PHE A 105 25.61 -14.16 0.00
CA PHE A 105 26.06 -14.21 1.39
C PHE A 105 25.27 -15.22 2.22
N VAL A 106 23.97 -15.30 2.02
CA VAL A 106 23.10 -16.30 2.69
C VAL A 106 23.37 -17.70 2.19
N GLU A 107 23.75 -17.89 0.92
CA GLU A 107 24.13 -19.18 0.37
C GLU A 107 25.53 -19.65 0.82
N GLU A 108 26.49 -18.73 0.96
CA GLU A 108 27.84 -19.02 1.47
C GLU A 108 27.85 -19.29 2.97
N ASP A 109 27.17 -18.49 3.75
CA ASP A 109 26.85 -18.82 5.14
C ASP A 109 25.77 -19.90 5.09
N LYS A 110 26.16 -21.11 4.89
CA LYS A 110 25.29 -22.29 5.03
C LYS A 110 24.53 -22.16 6.34
N TRP A 111 23.48 -21.35 6.32
CA TRP A 111 22.51 -21.38 7.39
C TRP A 111 22.13 -22.84 7.54
N PRO A 112 22.43 -23.46 8.69
CA PRO A 112 22.13 -24.86 8.88
C PRO A 112 20.63 -25.03 8.79
N THR A 113 20.15 -25.31 7.60
CA THR A 113 18.73 -25.59 7.29
C THR A 113 18.23 -26.82 8.05
N ASN A 114 19.07 -27.40 8.90
CA ASN A 114 18.76 -28.63 9.61
C ASN A 114 18.84 -28.49 11.14
N GLN A 115 18.88 -27.26 11.66
CA GLN A 115 18.43 -27.06 13.01
C GLN A 115 16.96 -26.65 12.94
N ALA A 116 16.10 -27.65 12.75
CA ALA A 116 14.78 -27.57 13.31
C ALA A 116 14.93 -26.88 14.66
N LEU A 117 14.36 -25.70 14.81
CA LEU A 117 14.15 -25.11 16.14
C LEU A 117 13.73 -26.28 17.01
N PRO A 118 14.43 -26.58 18.11
CA PRO A 118 13.93 -27.59 18.99
C PRO A 118 12.51 -27.21 19.29
N ALA A 119 11.59 -28.02 18.79
CA ALA A 119 10.21 -27.90 19.22
C ALA A 119 10.33 -27.90 20.73
N THR A 120 10.11 -26.76 21.35
CA THR A 120 9.98 -26.72 22.81
C THR A 120 8.95 -27.79 23.10
N PRO A 121 9.30 -28.86 23.80
CA PRO A 121 8.29 -29.81 24.19
C PRO A 121 7.33 -29.04 25.03
N VAL A 122 6.19 -28.70 24.48
CA VAL A 122 5.06 -28.28 25.29
C VAL A 122 4.82 -29.46 26.18
N SER A 123 5.33 -29.37 27.39
CA SER A 123 5.22 -30.43 28.36
C SER A 123 3.76 -30.83 28.40
N SER A 124 3.49 -32.09 28.14
CA SER A 124 2.15 -32.67 28.26
C SER A 124 1.58 -32.50 29.66
N ALA A 125 2.40 -32.16 30.64
CA ALA A 125 2.00 -31.79 31.99
C ALA A 125 1.23 -30.45 32.05
N ASP A 126 1.52 -29.50 31.21
CA ASP A 126 0.81 -28.20 31.23
C ASP A 126 -0.58 -28.26 30.56
N ARG A 127 -0.82 -29.26 29.73
CA ARG A 127 -2.15 -29.52 29.17
C ARG A 127 -3.09 -30.21 30.12
N ALA A 128 -2.57 -31.07 31.00
CA ALA A 128 -3.38 -31.78 31.98
C ALA A 128 -3.83 -30.88 33.12
N SER A 129 -3.03 -29.90 33.53
CA SER A 129 -3.39 -28.98 34.60
C SER A 129 -4.43 -27.93 34.18
N ARG A 130 -4.52 -27.59 32.91
CA ARG A 130 -5.56 -26.69 32.39
C ARG A 130 -6.91 -27.38 32.17
N SER A 131 -6.91 -28.67 31.90
CA SER A 131 -8.12 -29.46 31.73
C SER A 131 -8.82 -29.76 33.05
N SER A 132 -8.08 -29.93 34.13
CA SER A 132 -8.66 -30.19 35.45
C SER A 132 -9.22 -28.94 36.15
N ALA A 133 -8.75 -27.75 35.79
CA ALA A 133 -9.26 -26.48 36.33
C ALA A 133 -10.62 -26.07 35.77
N VAL A 134 -11.00 -26.58 34.62
CA VAL A 134 -12.28 -26.26 33.97
C VAL A 134 -13.41 -27.18 34.45
N SER A 135 -13.07 -28.33 35.00
CA SER A 135 -14.07 -29.32 35.48
C SER A 135 -14.64 -29.04 36.87
N MET A 136 -14.10 -28.08 37.62
CA MET A 136 -14.57 -27.80 38.99
C MET A 136 -15.54 -26.61 39.13
N ARG A 137 -16.02 -26.04 38.00
CA ARG A 137 -17.01 -24.94 38.05
C ARG A 137 -18.41 -25.34 37.61
N GLY A 138 -18.83 -26.53 37.92
CA GLY A 138 -20.12 -27.05 37.48
C GLY A 138 -20.88 -27.88 38.48
N SER A 139 -20.94 -27.52 39.75
CA SER A 139 -22.04 -28.00 40.57
C SER A 139 -22.18 -27.13 41.84
N LYS A 140 -22.93 -26.06 41.73
CA LYS A 140 -23.74 -25.60 42.88
C LYS A 140 -25.19 -25.67 42.44
N SER A 141 -25.76 -26.80 42.80
CA SER A 141 -27.17 -27.02 42.91
C SER A 141 -27.78 -25.96 43.83
N LEU A 142 -28.63 -25.14 43.26
CA LEU A 142 -29.61 -24.40 44.05
C LEU A 142 -30.74 -25.35 44.37
N ARG A 143 -30.72 -25.87 45.58
CA ARG A 143 -31.95 -26.39 46.22
C ARG A 143 -32.70 -25.22 46.77
N GLY A 144 -33.91 -25.11 46.34
CA GLY A 144 -34.88 -24.19 46.83
C GLY A 144 -35.22 -24.45 48.30
N VAL A 145 -35.69 -23.42 48.87
CA VAL A 145 -36.37 -23.44 50.18
C VAL A 145 -37.71 -22.78 49.97
N ASP A 146 -38.67 -23.44 50.52
CA ASP A 146 -40.07 -23.06 50.69
C ASP A 146 -40.28 -21.58 51.05
#